data_6c122c194624e29e8982b41bc321b588
#
_entry.id   6c122c194624e29e8982b41bc321b588
#
_cell.length_a   1.000
_cell.length_b   1.000
_cell.length_c   1.000
_cell.angle_alpha   90.00
_cell.angle_beta   90.00
_cell.angle_gamma   90.00
#
_symmetry.space_group_name_H-M   'P 1'
#
loop_
_entity.id
_entity.type
_entity.pdbx_description
1 polymer ?
#
loop_
_entity_poly.entity_id
_entity_poly.type
_entity_poly.pdbx_seq_one_letter_code
_entity_poly.pdbx_strand_id
1 'polypeptide(L)'
;MAKKPAAKKKTTARKNKRLTQADINRKGRQLSNWGKWGKNDQLGVLNYITPEDIVEAAKLVKKGKVFRLGLELDENGPQKGIWGGRWNTMHHMLATGTDAIAGVQDKIYGLRWADDFINLPTQTASQWDALAHVFTGDKMWNGYPAKLVDSTGAHKNGIEHFADKMVGRGVLLDVAAYKGKKRLADGYGITIRDLNATMRKQGVQVRRGDFVIINTGQMADCLDKGEWGGYAAGDAPGLAFETVDWIHEKQISGICSDTWGIEVRPNFTVPGIFQPWHQVPIPYIGIVHGEIWYLRELVADCAKDGVYEFFLAAPPLVIPKGTGS
;
A
#
# COMPACT_ATOMS: atom_id res chain seq x y z
N MET A 1 -3.87 -58.81 33.91
CA MET A 1 -4.44 -58.00 32.79
C MET A 1 -3.44 -56.90 32.46
N ALA A 2 -2.72 -57.05 31.36
CA ALA A 2 -1.67 -56.11 30.94
C ALA A 2 -2.31 -55.01 30.05
N LYS A 3 -2.11 -53.72 30.40
CA LYS A 3 -2.57 -52.57 29.60
C LYS A 3 -1.65 -52.41 28.37
N LYS A 4 -2.28 -52.42 27.15
CA LYS A 4 -1.62 -52.06 25.88
C LYS A 4 -1.22 -50.59 25.88
N PRO A 5 -0.01 -50.24 25.40
CA PRO A 5 0.39 -48.84 25.26
C PRO A 5 -0.34 -48.16 24.10
N ALA A 6 -0.83 -46.93 24.35
CA ALA A 6 -1.49 -46.09 23.34
C ALA A 6 -0.52 -45.65 22.22
N ALA A 7 -0.91 -45.85 20.98
CA ALA A 7 -0.12 -45.44 19.81
C ALA A 7 -0.05 -43.90 19.73
N LYS A 8 1.15 -43.34 19.78
CA LYS A 8 1.44 -41.92 19.51
C LYS A 8 1.15 -41.64 18.02
N LYS A 9 0.11 -40.85 17.73
CA LYS A 9 -0.14 -40.29 16.39
C LYS A 9 1.04 -39.37 16.03
N LYS A 10 1.85 -39.78 15.06
CA LYS A 10 2.84 -38.92 14.41
C LYS A 10 2.11 -37.84 13.63
N THR A 11 2.06 -36.62 14.15
CA THR A 11 1.71 -35.43 13.39
C THR A 11 2.83 -35.17 12.39
N THR A 12 2.64 -35.57 11.14
CA THR A 12 3.51 -35.16 10.03
C THR A 12 3.32 -33.67 9.81
N ALA A 13 4.27 -32.86 10.32
CA ALA A 13 4.38 -31.47 9.94
C ALA A 13 4.52 -31.42 8.40
N ARG A 14 3.50 -30.88 7.72
CA ARG A 14 3.58 -30.56 6.29
C ARG A 14 4.78 -29.61 6.15
N LYS A 15 5.89 -30.06 5.57
CA LYS A 15 6.98 -29.19 5.12
C LYS A 15 6.35 -28.20 4.13
N ASN A 16 6.21 -26.94 4.50
CA ASN A 16 5.74 -25.91 3.59
C ASN A 16 6.64 -25.94 2.35
N LYS A 17 6.04 -26.29 1.21
CA LYS A 17 6.74 -26.33 -0.07
C LYS A 17 7.22 -24.91 -0.38
N ARG A 18 8.51 -24.73 -0.57
CA ARG A 18 9.09 -23.48 -1.05
C ARG A 18 8.58 -23.23 -2.47
N LEU A 19 8.08 -22.03 -2.72
CA LEU A 19 7.58 -21.63 -4.03
C LEU A 19 8.75 -21.13 -4.91
N THR A 20 8.58 -21.29 -6.22
CA THR A 20 9.51 -20.85 -7.25
C THR A 20 8.89 -19.70 -8.08
N GLN A 21 9.69 -19.04 -8.92
CA GLN A 21 9.17 -18.05 -9.87
C GLN A 21 8.07 -18.63 -10.78
N ALA A 22 8.20 -19.90 -11.18
CA ALA A 22 7.17 -20.57 -11.98
C ALA A 22 5.85 -20.73 -11.20
N ASP A 23 5.91 -20.96 -9.88
CA ASP A 23 4.73 -21.05 -9.03
C ASP A 23 4.05 -19.66 -8.88
N ILE A 24 4.84 -18.57 -8.73
CA ILE A 24 4.33 -17.19 -8.72
C ILE A 24 3.62 -16.89 -10.04
N ASN A 25 4.26 -17.12 -11.16
CA ASN A 25 3.69 -16.86 -12.48
C ASN A 25 2.42 -17.68 -12.73
N ARG A 26 2.39 -18.94 -12.27
CA ARG A 26 1.19 -19.79 -12.34
C ARG A 26 0.06 -19.20 -11.49
N LYS A 27 0.34 -18.79 -10.25
CA LYS A 27 -0.62 -18.14 -9.37
C LYS A 27 -1.16 -16.86 -10.00
N GLY A 28 -0.30 -16.01 -10.56
CA GLY A 28 -0.71 -14.80 -11.26
C GLY A 28 -1.69 -15.09 -12.40
N ARG A 29 -1.39 -16.07 -13.26
CA ARG A 29 -2.31 -16.47 -14.34
C ARG A 29 -3.65 -16.99 -13.82
N GLN A 30 -3.67 -17.72 -12.69
CA GLN A 30 -4.91 -18.23 -12.08
C GLN A 30 -5.80 -17.11 -11.54
N LEU A 31 -5.22 -16.02 -11.02
CA LEU A 31 -5.92 -14.90 -10.42
C LEU A 31 -6.07 -13.71 -11.37
N SER A 32 -5.71 -13.87 -12.64
CA SER A 32 -5.70 -12.78 -13.60
C SER A 32 -7.11 -12.24 -13.89
N ASN A 33 -7.26 -10.93 -13.80
CA ASN A 33 -8.43 -10.18 -14.22
C ASN A 33 -8.24 -9.53 -15.62
N TRP A 34 -7.20 -9.89 -16.37
CA TRP A 34 -6.97 -9.32 -17.71
C TRP A 34 -8.18 -9.47 -18.61
N GLY A 35 -8.56 -8.40 -19.27
CA GLY A 35 -9.73 -8.35 -20.15
C GLY A 35 -11.08 -8.25 -19.46
N LYS A 36 -11.15 -8.38 -18.12
CA LYS A 36 -12.41 -8.35 -17.36
C LYS A 36 -13.23 -7.08 -17.58
N TRP A 37 -12.56 -5.94 -17.70
CA TRP A 37 -13.17 -4.63 -17.96
C TRP A 37 -12.83 -4.11 -19.38
N GLY A 38 -12.51 -5.01 -20.28
CA GLY A 38 -12.17 -4.71 -21.66
C GLY A 38 -10.67 -4.57 -21.91
N LYS A 39 -10.30 -4.71 -23.18
CA LYS A 39 -8.89 -4.71 -23.62
C LYS A 39 -8.12 -3.39 -23.39
N ASN A 40 -8.86 -2.30 -23.22
CA ASN A 40 -8.28 -0.97 -23.04
C ASN A 40 -8.29 -0.50 -21.57
N ASP A 41 -8.71 -1.35 -20.63
CA ASP A 41 -8.78 -1.00 -19.21
C ASP A 41 -7.41 -0.65 -18.63
N GLN A 42 -7.37 0.42 -17.84
CA GLN A 42 -6.21 0.93 -17.11
C GLN A 42 -6.52 1.23 -15.64
N LEU A 43 -7.70 0.83 -15.16
CA LEU A 43 -8.18 1.06 -13.80
C LEU A 43 -8.09 -0.18 -12.91
N GLY A 44 -8.07 -1.37 -13.50
CA GLY A 44 -8.03 -2.60 -12.74
C GLY A 44 -9.22 -2.73 -11.79
N VAL A 45 -8.95 -3.12 -10.54
CA VAL A 45 -9.99 -3.35 -9.53
C VAL A 45 -10.71 -2.08 -9.07
N LEU A 46 -10.21 -0.87 -9.40
CA LEU A 46 -10.95 0.37 -9.15
C LEU A 46 -12.31 0.40 -9.88
N ASN A 47 -12.48 -0.39 -10.93
CA ASN A 47 -13.77 -0.63 -11.58
C ASN A 47 -14.81 -1.31 -10.67
N TYR A 48 -14.44 -1.80 -9.50
CA TYR A 48 -15.41 -2.33 -8.54
C TYR A 48 -16.17 -1.23 -7.78
N ILE A 49 -15.61 -0.02 -7.70
CA ILE A 49 -16.23 1.11 -7.00
C ILE A 49 -17.33 1.70 -7.87
N THR A 50 -18.54 1.74 -7.36
CA THR A 50 -19.67 2.40 -8.00
C THR A 50 -19.97 3.77 -7.37
N PRO A 51 -20.71 4.67 -8.03
CA PRO A 51 -21.17 5.92 -7.41
C PRO A 51 -21.94 5.68 -6.10
N GLU A 52 -22.74 4.61 -6.05
CA GLU A 52 -23.52 4.23 -4.86
C GLU A 52 -22.62 3.84 -3.71
N ASP A 53 -21.52 3.12 -3.96
CA ASP A 53 -20.52 2.76 -2.93
C ASP A 53 -19.91 4.01 -2.30
N ILE A 54 -19.63 5.05 -3.09
CA ILE A 54 -19.11 6.33 -2.60
C ILE A 54 -20.14 7.04 -1.72
N VAL A 55 -21.42 7.08 -2.17
CA VAL A 55 -22.51 7.69 -1.40
C VAL A 55 -22.71 6.95 -0.06
N GLU A 56 -22.67 5.63 -0.06
CA GLU A 56 -22.78 4.84 1.18
C GLU A 56 -21.55 5.05 2.09
N ALA A 57 -20.35 5.14 1.52
CA ALA A 57 -19.15 5.43 2.29
C ALA A 57 -19.22 6.83 2.96
N ALA A 58 -19.73 7.84 2.26
CA ALA A 58 -19.89 9.17 2.82
C ALA A 58 -20.82 9.21 4.05
N LYS A 59 -21.79 8.30 4.16
CA LYS A 59 -22.67 8.16 5.33
C LYS A 59 -21.93 7.71 6.59
N LEU A 60 -20.67 7.21 6.49
CA LEU A 60 -19.83 6.84 7.62
C LEU A 60 -19.28 8.06 8.36
N VAL A 61 -19.34 9.25 7.77
CA VAL A 61 -18.92 10.49 8.43
C VAL A 61 -19.94 10.85 9.52
N LYS A 62 -19.62 10.55 10.79
CA LYS A 62 -20.49 10.79 11.94
C LYS A 62 -19.94 11.83 12.91
N LYS A 63 -18.64 11.93 13.04
CA LYS A 63 -17.98 12.74 14.08
C LYS A 63 -17.25 13.96 13.50
N GLY A 64 -17.15 14.07 12.17
CA GLY A 64 -16.41 15.15 11.52
C GLY A 64 -14.90 15.16 11.81
N LYS A 65 -14.32 14.06 12.29
CA LYS A 65 -12.89 13.93 12.49
C LYS A 65 -12.18 13.64 11.17
N VAL A 66 -11.02 14.27 10.98
CA VAL A 66 -10.17 14.05 9.82
C VAL A 66 -8.83 13.49 10.30
N PHE A 67 -8.39 12.42 9.65
CA PHE A 67 -7.09 11.78 9.90
C PHE A 67 -6.22 11.93 8.66
N ARG A 68 -5.05 12.52 8.84
CA ARG A 68 -4.01 12.51 7.82
C ARG A 68 -3.43 11.09 7.75
N LEU A 69 -3.41 10.49 6.55
CA LEU A 69 -2.81 9.19 6.32
C LEU A 69 -1.51 9.30 5.51
N GLY A 70 -1.14 10.50 5.10
CA GLY A 70 0.12 10.79 4.44
C GLY A 70 1.23 11.08 5.45
N LEU A 71 2.40 10.47 5.25
CA LEU A 71 3.63 10.85 5.93
C LEU A 71 4.07 12.24 5.44
N GLU A 72 4.72 13.02 6.29
CA GLU A 72 5.29 14.30 5.89
C GLU A 72 6.32 14.14 4.77
N LEU A 73 6.28 15.07 3.82
CA LEU A 73 7.24 15.15 2.73
C LEU A 73 8.40 16.03 3.16
N ASP A 74 9.40 15.44 3.80
CA ASP A 74 10.56 16.18 4.28
C ASP A 74 11.89 15.44 4.00
N GLU A 75 12.99 16.09 4.26
CA GLU A 75 14.34 15.56 4.06
C GLU A 75 14.70 14.40 4.99
N ASN A 76 14.01 14.29 6.14
CA ASN A 76 14.22 13.27 7.17
C ASN A 76 13.31 12.05 6.98
N GLY A 77 12.75 11.86 5.81
CA GLY A 77 11.89 10.75 5.45
C GLY A 77 12.60 9.39 5.47
N PRO A 78 11.88 8.30 5.12
CA PRO A 78 12.38 6.94 5.28
C PRO A 78 13.42 6.48 4.26
N GLN A 79 13.62 7.21 3.15
CA GLN A 79 14.48 6.77 2.06
C GLN A 79 15.96 6.98 2.38
N LYS A 80 16.80 6.00 2.01
CA LYS A 80 18.25 6.00 2.24
C LYS A 80 19.07 5.77 0.98
N GLY A 81 18.47 5.92 -0.20
CA GLY A 81 19.15 5.67 -1.48
C GLY A 81 19.42 4.20 -1.80
N ILE A 82 19.02 3.25 -0.92
CA ILE A 82 19.35 1.82 -1.05
C ILE A 82 18.59 1.17 -2.20
N TRP A 83 17.32 1.52 -2.40
CA TRP A 83 16.47 0.95 -3.44
C TRP A 83 16.25 1.94 -4.58
N GLY A 84 16.72 1.59 -5.77
CA GLY A 84 16.50 2.40 -6.97
C GLY A 84 17.05 3.82 -6.89
N GLY A 85 17.92 4.12 -5.93
CA GLY A 85 18.43 5.45 -5.70
C GLY A 85 17.39 6.43 -5.15
N ARG A 86 16.26 5.96 -4.57
CA ARG A 86 15.23 6.84 -4.01
C ARG A 86 15.79 7.69 -2.87
N TRP A 87 15.52 9.00 -2.93
CA TRP A 87 15.86 9.98 -1.89
C TRP A 87 14.60 10.54 -1.22
N ASN A 88 14.78 11.22 -0.08
CA ASN A 88 13.68 11.92 0.59
C ASN A 88 13.36 13.22 -0.12
N THR A 89 12.22 13.81 0.20
CA THR A 89 11.78 15.06 -0.42
C THR A 89 12.79 16.17 -0.19
N MET A 90 13.13 16.89 -1.25
CA MET A 90 13.86 18.15 -1.18
C MET A 90 12.87 19.30 -1.42
N HIS A 91 12.72 20.19 -0.44
CA HIS A 91 11.87 21.36 -0.52
C HIS A 91 12.73 22.62 -0.60
N HIS A 92 12.47 23.50 -1.54
CA HIS A 92 13.20 24.73 -1.75
C HIS A 92 12.27 25.89 -2.09
N MET A 93 12.66 27.10 -1.66
CA MET A 93 11.96 28.32 -2.01
C MET A 93 12.45 28.85 -3.37
N LEU A 94 11.51 29.32 -4.19
CA LEU A 94 11.78 30.09 -5.42
C LEU A 94 11.76 31.58 -5.14
N ALA A 95 10.87 32.03 -4.26
CA ALA A 95 10.77 33.43 -3.81
C ALA A 95 10.44 33.45 -2.31
N THR A 96 11.00 34.39 -1.61
CA THR A 96 10.90 34.47 -0.14
C THR A 96 10.39 35.82 0.37
N GLY A 97 9.91 35.87 1.59
CA GLY A 97 9.61 37.13 2.30
C GLY A 97 10.86 38.01 2.50
N THR A 98 12.04 37.39 2.60
CA THR A 98 13.33 38.10 2.69
C THR A 98 13.65 38.85 1.40
N ASP A 99 13.37 38.25 0.23
CA ASP A 99 13.52 38.90 -1.08
C ASP A 99 12.57 40.10 -1.18
N ALA A 100 11.35 39.95 -0.69
CA ALA A 100 10.37 41.04 -0.65
C ALA A 100 10.84 42.23 0.22
N ILE A 101 11.39 41.96 1.42
CA ILE A 101 11.94 42.98 2.33
C ILE A 101 13.16 43.65 1.68
N ALA A 102 13.98 42.91 0.97
CA ALA A 102 15.15 43.42 0.25
C ALA A 102 14.80 44.25 -1.01
N GLY A 103 13.53 44.37 -1.34
CA GLY A 103 13.06 45.16 -2.49
C GLY A 103 13.14 44.44 -3.85
N VAL A 104 13.46 43.15 -3.89
CA VAL A 104 13.57 42.36 -5.13
C VAL A 104 12.27 42.41 -5.92
N GLN A 105 11.13 42.48 -5.23
CA GLN A 105 9.78 42.43 -5.80
C GLN A 105 9.12 43.82 -6.00
N ASP A 106 9.79 44.90 -5.66
CA ASP A 106 9.18 46.26 -5.63
C ASP A 106 8.70 46.74 -7.01
N LYS A 107 9.23 46.17 -8.10
CA LYS A 107 8.83 46.47 -9.47
C LYS A 107 7.49 45.85 -9.89
N ILE A 108 6.89 45.01 -9.04
CA ILE A 108 5.66 44.25 -9.34
C ILE A 108 4.44 44.94 -8.69
N TYR A 109 4.21 46.20 -8.97
CA TYR A 109 2.96 46.94 -8.62
C TYR A 109 2.48 46.71 -7.17
N GLY A 110 3.38 46.56 -6.20
CA GLY A 110 3.06 46.35 -4.79
C GLY A 110 2.68 44.95 -4.38
N LEU A 111 2.63 43.97 -5.29
CA LEU A 111 2.46 42.56 -4.96
C LEU A 111 3.78 41.98 -4.43
N ARG A 112 3.70 41.32 -3.29
CA ARG A 112 4.82 40.57 -2.69
C ARG A 112 4.34 39.13 -2.42
N TRP A 113 5.18 38.13 -2.71
CA TRP A 113 4.80 36.71 -2.65
C TRP A 113 5.95 35.82 -2.23
N ALA A 114 5.62 34.56 -1.89
CA ALA A 114 6.57 33.47 -1.73
C ALA A 114 6.10 32.29 -2.59
N ASP A 115 7.05 31.65 -3.25
CA ASP A 115 6.85 30.43 -4.04
C ASP A 115 7.89 29.40 -3.67
N ASP A 116 7.55 28.13 -3.79
CA ASP A 116 8.39 27.00 -3.49
C ASP A 116 8.24 25.86 -4.51
N PHE A 117 9.12 24.86 -4.43
CA PHE A 117 9.00 23.62 -5.19
C PHE A 117 9.52 22.44 -4.37
N ILE A 118 9.06 21.24 -4.76
CA ILE A 118 9.56 19.98 -4.23
C ILE A 118 10.18 19.13 -5.33
N ASN A 119 11.25 18.42 -4.97
CA ASN A 119 11.88 17.40 -5.81
C ASN A 119 11.90 16.07 -5.05
N LEU A 120 11.27 15.05 -5.60
CA LEU A 120 11.14 13.74 -4.95
C LEU A 120 10.88 12.60 -5.95
N PRO A 121 11.35 11.37 -5.67
CA PRO A 121 10.79 10.18 -6.29
C PRO A 121 9.33 9.99 -5.88
N THR A 122 8.45 9.63 -6.79
CA THR A 122 7.01 9.49 -6.52
C THR A 122 6.67 8.40 -5.49
N GLN A 123 7.61 7.51 -5.16
CA GLN A 123 7.49 6.49 -4.12
C GLN A 123 8.30 6.82 -2.86
N THR A 124 8.53 8.11 -2.57
CA THR A 124 9.42 8.50 -1.47
C THR A 124 8.77 8.44 -0.09
N ALA A 125 7.49 8.73 -0.01
CA ALA A 125 6.69 8.74 1.22
C ALA A 125 5.39 7.97 1.00
N SER A 126 4.28 8.33 1.70
CA SER A 126 2.99 7.69 1.45
C SER A 126 2.59 7.87 -0.01
N GLN A 127 2.29 6.78 -0.67
CA GLN A 127 1.94 6.78 -2.09
C GLN A 127 0.98 5.66 -2.45
N TRP A 128 0.45 5.77 -3.67
CA TRP A 128 -0.14 4.68 -4.42
C TRP A 128 0.79 4.26 -5.55
N ASP A 129 0.97 2.96 -5.74
CA ASP A 129 1.60 2.42 -6.93
C ASP A 129 0.59 2.33 -8.07
N ALA A 130 0.96 2.85 -9.22
CA ALA A 130 0.20 2.68 -10.45
C ALA A 130 0.30 1.25 -10.99
N LEU A 131 -0.62 0.87 -11.87
CA LEU A 131 -0.59 -0.45 -12.53
C LEU A 131 0.57 -0.60 -13.53
N ALA A 132 1.31 0.49 -13.80
CA ALA A 132 2.56 0.50 -14.56
C ALA A 132 3.81 0.29 -13.69
N HIS A 133 3.68 0.18 -12.35
CA HIS A 133 4.84 0.14 -11.46
C HIS A 133 5.56 -1.21 -11.44
N VAL A 134 4.83 -2.33 -11.62
CA VAL A 134 5.38 -3.69 -11.54
C VAL A 134 5.08 -4.49 -12.79
N PHE A 135 6.08 -5.24 -13.26
CA PHE A 135 5.99 -6.07 -14.45
C PHE A 135 6.01 -7.56 -14.12
N THR A 136 5.39 -8.35 -14.99
CA THR A 136 5.53 -9.81 -15.01
C THR A 136 6.08 -10.24 -16.36
N GLY A 137 7.36 -10.64 -16.37
CA GLY A 137 8.11 -10.81 -17.63
C GLY A 137 8.16 -9.48 -18.41
N ASP A 138 7.67 -9.50 -19.63
CA ASP A 138 7.60 -8.34 -20.52
C ASP A 138 6.24 -7.60 -20.52
N LYS A 139 5.39 -7.86 -19.51
CA LYS A 139 4.02 -7.34 -19.44
C LYS A 139 3.73 -6.66 -18.10
N MET A 140 2.81 -5.72 -18.15
CA MET A 140 2.16 -5.08 -17.00
C MET A 140 0.65 -5.37 -17.01
N TRP A 141 -0.10 -4.70 -16.12
CA TRP A 141 -1.54 -4.87 -16.03
C TRP A 141 -2.23 -4.91 -17.39
N ASN A 142 -3.23 -5.79 -17.51
CA ASN A 142 -4.08 -6.03 -18.68
C ASN A 142 -3.30 -6.49 -19.92
N GLY A 143 -2.09 -7.05 -19.70
CA GLY A 143 -1.24 -7.59 -20.77
C GLY A 143 -0.53 -6.55 -21.61
N TYR A 144 -0.57 -5.27 -21.26
CA TYR A 144 0.18 -4.25 -21.96
C TYR A 144 1.70 -4.52 -21.90
N PRO A 145 2.43 -4.32 -22.98
CA PRO A 145 3.89 -4.50 -22.99
C PRO A 145 4.61 -3.58 -22.01
N ALA A 146 5.56 -4.12 -21.23
CA ALA A 146 6.37 -3.36 -20.27
C ALA A 146 7.16 -2.21 -20.94
N LYS A 147 7.56 -2.36 -22.22
CA LYS A 147 8.24 -1.32 -23.02
C LYS A 147 7.44 -0.03 -23.21
N LEU A 148 6.15 -0.02 -22.85
CA LEU A 148 5.33 1.21 -22.82
C LEU A 148 5.61 2.07 -21.59
N VAL A 149 6.51 1.64 -20.70
CA VAL A 149 7.12 2.46 -19.66
C VAL A 149 8.58 2.70 -20.10
N ASP A 150 8.87 3.91 -20.54
CA ASP A 150 10.17 4.32 -21.02
C ASP A 150 10.68 5.57 -20.28
N SER A 151 11.75 6.18 -20.75
CA SER A 151 12.33 7.40 -20.13
C SER A 151 11.41 8.61 -20.14
N THR A 152 10.31 8.59 -20.89
CA THR A 152 9.28 9.65 -20.93
C THR A 152 8.06 9.34 -20.09
N GLY A 153 8.03 8.18 -19.42
CA GLY A 153 6.99 7.74 -18.47
C GLY A 153 6.16 6.56 -18.95
N ALA A 154 5.08 6.28 -18.23
CA ALA A 154 4.16 5.19 -18.48
C ALA A 154 3.09 5.58 -19.51
N HIS A 155 3.21 5.14 -20.76
CA HIS A 155 2.23 5.41 -21.82
C HIS A 155 0.95 4.61 -21.69
N LYS A 156 0.89 3.66 -20.72
CA LYS A 156 -0.26 2.91 -20.28
C LYS A 156 -0.17 2.66 -18.79
N ASN A 157 -1.33 2.55 -18.14
CA ASN A 157 -1.45 2.22 -16.72
C ASN A 157 -0.81 3.25 -15.77
N GLY A 158 -0.69 4.51 -16.21
CA GLY A 158 -0.15 5.60 -15.38
C GLY A 158 -1.09 5.97 -14.23
N ILE A 159 -0.52 6.65 -13.22
CA ILE A 159 -1.22 7.00 -11.97
C ILE A 159 -2.36 8.02 -12.19
N GLU A 160 -2.27 8.83 -13.23
CA GLU A 160 -3.28 9.85 -13.56
C GLU A 160 -4.68 9.28 -13.78
N HIS A 161 -4.77 8.00 -14.18
CA HIS A 161 -6.05 7.32 -14.36
C HIS A 161 -6.83 7.10 -13.04
N PHE A 162 -6.17 7.26 -11.89
CA PHE A 162 -6.79 7.03 -10.57
C PHE A 162 -7.34 8.32 -9.94
N ALA A 163 -7.13 9.47 -10.55
CA ALA A 163 -7.39 10.79 -9.96
C ALA A 163 -8.83 10.96 -9.44
N ASP A 164 -9.81 10.37 -10.10
CA ASP A 164 -11.23 10.45 -9.77
C ASP A 164 -11.81 9.13 -9.20
N LYS A 165 -10.97 8.18 -8.83
CA LYS A 165 -11.36 6.82 -8.41
C LYS A 165 -11.00 6.45 -6.98
N MET A 166 -10.09 7.18 -6.35
CA MET A 166 -9.55 6.81 -5.04
C MET A 166 -10.38 7.38 -3.89
N VAL A 167 -11.69 7.12 -3.94
CA VAL A 167 -12.68 7.54 -2.93
C VAL A 167 -13.63 6.39 -2.65
N GLY A 168 -13.91 6.12 -1.37
CA GLY A 168 -14.83 5.05 -1.00
C GLY A 168 -14.75 4.68 0.47
N ARG A 169 -15.09 3.44 0.79
CA ARG A 169 -15.02 2.91 2.14
C ARG A 169 -13.63 2.39 2.45
N GLY A 170 -12.98 2.94 3.48
CA GLY A 170 -11.76 2.42 4.09
C GLY A 170 -12.08 1.46 5.23
N VAL A 171 -11.32 0.37 5.34
CA VAL A 171 -11.40 -0.61 6.44
C VAL A 171 -10.01 -0.81 7.02
N LEU A 172 -9.83 -0.45 8.29
CA LEU A 172 -8.59 -0.70 9.03
C LEU A 172 -8.59 -2.11 9.61
N LEU A 173 -7.59 -2.90 9.28
CA LEU A 173 -7.29 -4.17 9.96
C LEU A 173 -6.04 -3.99 10.82
N ASP A 174 -6.25 -3.76 12.12
CA ASP A 174 -5.15 -3.62 13.09
C ASP A 174 -4.64 -5.00 13.51
N VAL A 175 -3.78 -5.58 12.69
CA VAL A 175 -3.22 -6.91 12.90
C VAL A 175 -2.25 -6.89 14.09
N ALA A 176 -1.53 -5.79 14.32
CA ALA A 176 -0.64 -5.66 15.47
C ALA A 176 -1.42 -5.78 16.78
N ALA A 177 -2.49 -5.02 16.95
CA ALA A 177 -3.35 -5.10 18.14
C ALA A 177 -4.09 -6.45 18.25
N TYR A 178 -4.51 -7.05 17.13
CA TYR A 178 -5.07 -8.41 17.13
C TYR A 178 -4.07 -9.41 17.73
N LYS A 179 -2.78 -9.29 17.45
CA LYS A 179 -1.71 -10.13 18.01
C LYS A 179 -1.27 -9.72 19.41
N GLY A 180 -1.87 -8.69 20.01
CA GLY A 180 -1.46 -8.16 21.31
C GLY A 180 -0.08 -7.51 21.29
N LYS A 181 0.30 -6.91 20.17
CA LYS A 181 1.59 -6.26 19.95
C LYS A 181 1.40 -4.79 19.58
N LYS A 182 2.37 -3.93 19.94
CA LYS A 182 2.47 -2.57 19.40
C LYS A 182 3.00 -2.58 17.98
N ARG A 183 3.94 -3.49 17.70
CA ARG A 183 4.56 -3.73 16.39
C ARG A 183 4.70 -5.24 16.16
N LEU A 184 4.42 -5.70 14.95
CA LEU A 184 4.74 -7.06 14.51
C LEU A 184 6.25 -7.19 14.29
N ALA A 185 6.81 -8.38 14.54
CA ALA A 185 8.23 -8.64 14.30
C ALA A 185 8.57 -8.65 12.80
N ASP A 186 9.79 -8.27 12.46
CA ASP A 186 10.31 -8.41 11.11
C ASP A 186 10.25 -9.88 10.66
N GLY A 187 9.92 -10.13 9.41
CA GLY A 187 9.67 -11.47 8.90
C GLY A 187 8.33 -12.09 9.32
N TYR A 188 7.47 -11.36 10.06
CA TYR A 188 6.13 -11.85 10.37
C TYR A 188 5.22 -11.77 9.15
N GLY A 189 4.89 -12.92 8.57
CA GLY A 189 3.94 -13.03 7.47
C GLY A 189 2.49 -13.04 7.96
N ILE A 190 1.76 -11.98 7.68
CA ILE A 190 0.31 -11.87 7.94
C ILE A 190 -0.42 -12.83 7.01
N THR A 191 -1.10 -13.83 7.58
CA THR A 191 -1.80 -14.89 6.85
C THR A 191 -3.27 -14.52 6.58
N ILE A 192 -3.93 -15.26 5.67
CA ILE A 192 -5.39 -15.18 5.48
C ILE A 192 -6.12 -15.42 6.82
N ARG A 193 -5.62 -16.35 7.65
CA ARG A 193 -6.17 -16.61 8.98
C ARG A 193 -6.09 -15.37 9.87
N ASP A 194 -4.97 -14.64 9.84
CA ASP A 194 -4.78 -13.43 10.64
C ASP A 194 -5.74 -12.33 10.19
N LEU A 195 -5.88 -12.08 8.87
CA LEU A 195 -6.82 -11.11 8.33
C LEU A 195 -8.26 -11.41 8.76
N ASN A 196 -8.71 -12.64 8.54
CA ASN A 196 -10.08 -13.06 8.89
C ASN A 196 -10.31 -13.04 10.41
N ALA A 197 -9.31 -13.33 11.22
CA ALA A 197 -9.42 -13.29 12.67
C ALA A 197 -9.43 -11.83 13.19
N THR A 198 -8.66 -10.94 12.58
CA THR A 198 -8.69 -9.50 12.87
C THR A 198 -10.07 -8.92 12.57
N MET A 199 -10.62 -9.20 11.37
CA MET A 199 -11.98 -8.80 11.01
C MET A 199 -13.02 -9.22 12.05
N ARG A 200 -12.98 -10.49 12.48
CA ARG A 200 -13.91 -11.01 13.51
C ARG A 200 -13.73 -10.31 14.86
N LYS A 201 -12.49 -10.08 15.29
CA LYS A 201 -12.20 -9.39 16.56
C LYS A 201 -12.68 -7.94 16.57
N GLN A 202 -12.53 -7.27 15.42
CA GLN A 202 -12.94 -5.88 15.23
C GLN A 202 -14.43 -5.72 14.89
N GLY A 203 -15.15 -6.82 14.63
CA GLY A 203 -16.56 -6.77 14.22
C GLY A 203 -16.78 -6.14 12.84
N VAL A 204 -15.75 -6.08 11.99
CA VAL A 204 -15.82 -5.46 10.67
C VAL A 204 -15.80 -6.49 9.55
N GLN A 205 -16.47 -6.17 8.45
CA GLN A 205 -16.48 -7.01 7.23
C GLN A 205 -15.83 -6.24 6.08
N VAL A 206 -14.91 -6.90 5.40
CA VAL A 206 -14.37 -6.40 4.13
C VAL A 206 -15.30 -6.81 3.00
N ARG A 207 -15.70 -5.83 2.18
CA ARG A 207 -16.64 -5.96 1.07
C ARG A 207 -15.94 -5.68 -0.25
N ARG A 208 -16.59 -6.05 -1.34
CA ARG A 208 -16.16 -5.65 -2.68
C ARG A 208 -16.10 -4.11 -2.76
N GLY A 209 -15.05 -3.61 -3.39
CA GLY A 209 -14.84 -2.18 -3.57
C GLY A 209 -14.16 -1.46 -2.39
N ASP A 210 -13.95 -2.11 -1.26
CA ASP A 210 -13.27 -1.50 -0.11
C ASP A 210 -11.79 -1.22 -0.37
N PHE A 211 -11.28 -0.19 0.31
CA PHE A 211 -9.86 0.01 0.52
C PHE A 211 -9.47 -0.60 1.88
N VAL A 212 -8.60 -1.60 1.87
CA VAL A 212 -8.16 -2.28 3.09
C VAL A 212 -6.82 -1.71 3.55
N ILE A 213 -6.76 -1.30 4.81
CA ILE A 213 -5.57 -0.69 5.41
C ILE A 213 -5.07 -1.61 6.52
N ILE A 214 -3.81 -2.05 6.40
CA ILE A 214 -3.18 -2.99 7.32
C ILE A 214 -2.25 -2.23 8.26
N ASN A 215 -2.53 -2.28 9.56
CA ASN A 215 -1.60 -1.78 10.57
C ASN A 215 -0.69 -2.90 11.08
N THR A 216 0.61 -2.71 10.91
CA THR A 216 1.66 -3.58 11.45
C THR A 216 2.36 -2.97 12.66
N GLY A 217 2.25 -1.65 12.84
CA GLY A 217 2.94 -0.86 13.86
C GLY A 217 4.40 -0.54 13.51
N GLN A 218 4.90 -0.91 12.32
CA GLN A 218 6.32 -0.69 11.98
C GLN A 218 6.67 0.80 11.88
N MET A 219 5.87 1.59 11.17
CA MET A 219 6.13 3.03 11.07
C MET A 219 6.02 3.72 12.42
N ALA A 220 4.99 3.40 13.21
CA ALA A 220 4.82 3.99 14.54
C ALA A 220 6.03 3.72 15.44
N ASP A 221 6.61 2.51 15.39
CA ASP A 221 7.83 2.16 16.13
C ASP A 221 9.05 2.97 15.67
N CYS A 222 9.22 3.19 14.35
CA CYS A 222 10.29 4.05 13.83
C CYS A 222 10.15 5.50 14.30
N LEU A 223 8.94 6.05 14.26
CA LEU A 223 8.66 7.42 14.71
C LEU A 223 8.83 7.57 16.21
N ASP A 224 8.48 6.58 17.03
CA ASP A 224 8.69 6.58 18.48
C ASP A 224 10.19 6.56 18.85
N LYS A 225 11.00 5.91 18.03
CA LYS A 225 12.46 5.85 18.19
C LYS A 225 13.18 7.09 17.62
N GLY A 226 12.50 7.88 16.80
CA GLY A 226 13.11 9.02 16.09
C GLY A 226 14.09 8.59 14.99
N GLU A 227 14.02 7.34 14.50
CA GLU A 227 14.88 6.84 13.45
C GLU A 227 14.19 5.81 12.54
N TRP A 228 14.50 5.85 11.26
CA TRP A 228 13.95 4.92 10.28
C TRP A 228 14.64 3.56 10.24
N GLY A 229 15.87 3.43 10.79
CA GLY A 229 16.61 2.18 10.83
C GLY A 229 16.65 1.47 9.48
N GLY A 230 16.22 0.22 9.45
CA GLY A 230 16.09 -0.62 8.25
C GLY A 230 14.72 -0.55 7.56
N TYR A 231 13.89 0.46 7.81
CA TYR A 231 12.52 0.56 7.28
C TYR A 231 12.49 0.49 5.75
N ALA A 232 13.30 1.32 5.06
CA ALA A 232 13.38 1.29 3.61
C ALA A 232 14.16 0.05 3.13
N ALA A 233 13.52 -0.80 2.36
CA ALA A 233 14.06 -2.02 1.74
C ALA A 233 14.59 -3.11 2.69
N GLY A 234 14.56 -2.91 4.02
CA GLY A 234 14.99 -3.88 5.02
C GLY A 234 13.92 -4.93 5.37
N ASP A 235 14.18 -5.70 6.41
CA ASP A 235 13.23 -6.68 6.93
C ASP A 235 11.98 -5.99 7.49
N ALA A 236 10.81 -6.60 7.29
CA ALA A 236 9.54 -6.02 7.67
C ALA A 236 8.48 -7.10 7.96
N PRO A 237 7.52 -6.83 8.86
CA PRO A 237 6.26 -7.55 8.85
C PRO A 237 5.46 -7.18 7.59
N GLY A 238 4.54 -8.04 7.16
CA GLY A 238 3.68 -7.73 6.02
C GLY A 238 2.90 -8.94 5.53
N LEU A 239 2.18 -8.78 4.45
CA LEU A 239 1.31 -9.81 3.90
C LEU A 239 2.11 -11.03 3.42
N ALA A 240 1.71 -12.23 3.85
CA ALA A 240 2.24 -13.49 3.35
C ALA A 240 1.76 -13.74 1.92
N PHE A 241 2.53 -14.48 1.11
CA PHE A 241 2.23 -14.72 -0.31
C PHE A 241 0.81 -15.30 -0.53
N GLU A 242 0.31 -16.15 0.38
CA GLU A 242 -1.03 -16.74 0.25
C GLU A 242 -2.17 -15.71 0.22
N THR A 243 -1.95 -14.50 0.76
CA THR A 243 -3.00 -13.46 0.83
C THR A 243 -3.42 -12.90 -0.53
N VAL A 244 -2.68 -13.20 -1.60
CA VAL A 244 -3.10 -12.88 -2.98
C VAL A 244 -4.45 -13.53 -3.33
N ASP A 245 -4.71 -14.73 -2.80
CA ASP A 245 -6.00 -15.42 -2.98
C ASP A 245 -7.13 -14.67 -2.27
N TRP A 246 -6.89 -14.20 -1.05
CA TRP A 246 -7.85 -13.45 -0.26
C TRP A 246 -8.23 -12.11 -0.91
N ILE A 247 -7.24 -11.39 -1.44
CA ILE A 247 -7.45 -10.12 -2.15
C ILE A 247 -8.36 -10.34 -3.37
N HIS A 248 -8.05 -11.36 -4.16
CA HIS A 248 -8.85 -11.69 -5.34
C HIS A 248 -10.27 -12.12 -4.97
N GLU A 249 -10.43 -12.95 -3.92
CA GLU A 249 -11.73 -13.39 -3.41
C GLU A 249 -12.58 -12.22 -2.88
N LYS A 250 -11.98 -11.31 -2.10
CA LYS A 250 -12.68 -10.16 -1.52
C LYS A 250 -13.01 -9.06 -2.52
N GLN A 251 -12.39 -9.06 -3.70
CA GLN A 251 -12.64 -8.06 -4.74
C GLN A 251 -12.44 -6.62 -4.22
N ILE A 252 -11.43 -6.41 -3.38
CA ILE A 252 -11.11 -5.08 -2.84
C ILE A 252 -10.52 -4.18 -3.92
N SER A 253 -10.65 -2.86 -3.73
CA SER A 253 -10.20 -1.86 -4.71
C SER A 253 -8.80 -1.32 -4.44
N GLY A 254 -8.32 -1.43 -3.21
CA GLY A 254 -6.95 -1.07 -2.87
C GLY A 254 -6.51 -1.72 -1.57
N ILE A 255 -5.20 -1.84 -1.39
CA ILE A 255 -4.61 -2.34 -0.16
C ILE A 255 -3.42 -1.48 0.25
N CYS A 256 -3.38 -1.09 1.52
CA CYS A 256 -2.40 -0.17 2.05
C CYS A 256 -1.75 -0.74 3.31
N SER A 257 -0.55 -0.28 3.62
CA SER A 257 0.13 -0.62 4.89
C SER A 257 1.03 0.51 5.37
N ASP A 258 1.34 0.47 6.66
CA ASP A 258 2.34 1.32 7.33
C ASP A 258 3.77 0.80 7.13
N THR A 259 4.01 -0.09 6.18
CA THR A 259 5.33 -0.62 5.84
C THR A 259 5.81 -0.07 4.50
N TRP A 260 7.13 -0.18 4.23
CA TRP A 260 7.73 0.30 2.99
C TRP A 260 7.32 -0.49 1.74
N GLY A 261 6.83 -1.71 1.88
CA GLY A 261 6.53 -2.57 0.73
C GLY A 261 5.45 -3.63 1.02
N ILE A 262 4.45 -3.33 1.83
CA ILE A 262 3.23 -4.15 2.12
C ILE A 262 3.51 -5.59 2.52
N GLU A 263 4.33 -6.33 1.76
CA GLU A 263 4.59 -7.76 1.99
C GLU A 263 5.71 -8.03 2.99
N VAL A 264 5.65 -9.22 3.56
CA VAL A 264 6.64 -9.69 4.54
C VAL A 264 8.04 -9.79 3.94
N ARG A 265 9.03 -9.31 4.66
CA ARG A 265 10.45 -9.47 4.34
C ARG A 265 11.23 -9.92 5.60
N PRO A 266 12.11 -10.94 5.49
CA PRO A 266 12.29 -11.84 4.34
C PRO A 266 11.06 -12.73 4.10
N ASN A 267 10.81 -13.11 2.84
CA ASN A 267 9.72 -14.03 2.51
C ASN A 267 10.21 -15.47 2.53
N PHE A 268 9.93 -16.17 3.63
CA PHE A 268 10.42 -17.55 3.84
C PHE A 268 9.68 -18.61 2.98
N THR A 269 8.51 -18.28 2.43
CA THR A 269 7.77 -19.20 1.54
C THR A 269 8.26 -19.13 0.11
N VAL A 270 8.90 -18.03 -0.28
CA VAL A 270 9.44 -17.78 -1.63
C VAL A 270 10.90 -17.27 -1.51
N PRO A 271 11.81 -18.08 -0.98
CA PRO A 271 13.17 -17.63 -0.72
C PRO A 271 13.93 -17.30 -2.00
N GLY A 272 14.73 -16.24 -1.95
CA GLY A 272 15.58 -15.81 -3.07
C GLY A 272 14.85 -14.99 -4.14
N ILE A 273 13.58 -14.69 -3.96
CA ILE A 273 12.81 -13.80 -4.83
C ILE A 273 12.43 -12.56 -4.01
N PHE A 274 12.84 -11.39 -4.51
CA PHE A 274 12.50 -10.12 -3.87
C PHE A 274 11.06 -9.74 -4.22
N GLN A 275 10.27 -9.38 -3.22
CA GLN A 275 8.87 -8.97 -3.34
C GLN A 275 8.01 -9.88 -4.24
N PRO A 276 7.93 -11.19 -3.97
CA PRO A 276 7.16 -12.12 -4.78
C PRO A 276 5.66 -11.84 -4.78
N TRP A 277 5.14 -11.23 -3.71
CA TRP A 277 3.73 -10.90 -3.59
C TRP A 277 3.35 -9.80 -4.59
N HIS A 278 4.15 -8.72 -4.75
CA HIS A 278 3.93 -7.64 -5.72
C HIS A 278 3.75 -8.16 -7.15
N GLN A 279 4.43 -9.26 -7.49
CA GLN A 279 4.41 -9.84 -8.83
C GLN A 279 3.07 -10.46 -9.23
N VAL A 280 2.10 -10.53 -8.32
CA VAL A 280 0.76 -11.08 -8.61
C VAL A 280 -0.32 -10.00 -8.55
N PRO A 281 -0.50 -9.26 -7.44
CA PRO A 281 -1.62 -8.32 -7.32
C PRO A 281 -1.59 -7.19 -8.33
N ILE A 282 -0.45 -6.49 -8.51
CA ILE A 282 -0.40 -5.37 -9.45
C ILE A 282 -0.57 -5.85 -10.90
N PRO A 283 0.31 -6.73 -11.45
CA PRO A 283 0.26 -7.03 -12.87
C PRO A 283 -0.87 -7.97 -13.29
N TYR A 284 -1.40 -8.83 -12.41
CA TYR A 284 -2.43 -9.80 -12.80
C TYR A 284 -3.81 -9.48 -12.24
N ILE A 285 -3.92 -9.10 -10.95
CA ILE A 285 -5.22 -8.79 -10.35
C ILE A 285 -5.64 -7.35 -10.71
N GLY A 286 -4.66 -6.44 -10.90
CA GLY A 286 -4.89 -5.04 -11.21
C GLY A 286 -5.27 -4.23 -9.97
N ILE A 287 -4.71 -4.56 -8.78
CA ILE A 287 -4.98 -3.83 -7.54
C ILE A 287 -3.93 -2.73 -7.33
N VAL A 288 -4.38 -1.61 -6.78
CA VAL A 288 -3.49 -0.51 -6.40
C VAL A 288 -2.94 -0.73 -5.00
N HIS A 289 -1.65 -0.46 -4.85
CA HIS A 289 -0.93 -0.59 -3.58
C HIS A 289 -0.71 0.77 -2.95
N GLY A 290 -1.06 0.89 -1.66
CA GLY A 290 -0.72 2.04 -0.84
C GLY A 290 0.40 1.68 0.14
N GLU A 291 1.53 2.36 0.05
CA GLU A 291 2.71 2.08 0.86
C GLU A 291 3.09 3.28 1.73
N ILE A 292 3.80 3.02 2.83
CA ILE A 292 4.32 4.04 3.77
C ILE A 292 3.17 4.91 4.34
N TRP A 293 2.03 4.30 4.68
CA TRP A 293 0.88 5.05 5.19
C TRP A 293 1.02 5.37 6.68
N TYR A 294 0.78 6.62 7.03
CA TYR A 294 0.80 7.11 8.42
C TYR A 294 -0.52 6.81 9.10
N LEU A 295 -0.54 5.86 10.03
CA LEU A 295 -1.77 5.31 10.59
C LEU A 295 -2.00 5.63 12.08
N ARG A 296 -1.07 6.32 12.75
CA ARG A 296 -1.01 6.46 14.20
C ARG A 296 -2.33 6.96 14.81
N GLU A 297 -2.83 8.10 14.35
CA GLU A 297 -4.05 8.71 14.91
C GLU A 297 -5.29 7.92 14.55
N LEU A 298 -5.38 7.40 13.33
CA LEU A 298 -6.50 6.55 12.89
C LEU A 298 -6.58 5.28 13.74
N VAL A 299 -5.46 4.59 13.95
CA VAL A 299 -5.38 3.38 14.79
C VAL A 299 -5.81 3.67 16.22
N ALA A 300 -5.34 4.78 16.81
CA ALA A 300 -5.70 5.18 18.16
C ALA A 300 -7.20 5.50 18.30
N ASP A 301 -7.80 6.18 17.33
CA ASP A 301 -9.24 6.52 17.34
C ASP A 301 -10.11 5.26 17.16
N CYS A 302 -9.76 4.42 16.18
CA CYS A 302 -10.48 3.14 15.97
C CYS A 302 -10.42 2.21 17.19
N ALA A 303 -9.28 2.14 17.87
CA ALA A 303 -9.13 1.36 19.10
C ALA A 303 -9.98 1.93 20.25
N LYS A 304 -10.19 3.25 20.29
CA LYS A 304 -10.96 3.94 21.33
C LYS A 304 -12.47 3.74 21.17
N ASP A 305 -12.98 3.82 19.94
CA ASP A 305 -14.42 3.81 19.68
C ASP A 305 -14.94 2.47 19.11
N GLY A 306 -14.03 1.56 18.75
CA GLY A 306 -14.36 0.26 18.17
C GLY A 306 -14.87 0.30 16.74
N VAL A 307 -14.75 1.44 16.04
CA VAL A 307 -15.18 1.63 14.66
C VAL A 307 -13.97 1.57 13.72
N TYR A 308 -13.92 0.57 12.85
CA TYR A 308 -12.79 0.27 11.98
C TYR A 308 -13.11 0.49 10.49
N GLU A 309 -14.21 1.17 10.21
CA GLU A 309 -14.62 1.56 8.86
C GLU A 309 -14.88 3.06 8.79
N PHE A 310 -14.53 3.69 7.68
CA PHE A 310 -14.59 5.14 7.52
C PHE A 310 -14.67 5.54 6.04
N PHE A 311 -15.04 6.79 5.80
CA PHE A 311 -14.93 7.41 4.48
C PHE A 311 -13.47 7.71 4.19
N LEU A 312 -12.95 7.16 3.10
CA LEU A 312 -11.61 7.38 2.60
C LEU A 312 -11.65 8.26 1.35
N ALA A 313 -10.87 9.33 1.34
CA ALA A 313 -10.56 10.12 0.15
C ALA A 313 -9.03 10.23 0.04
N ALA A 314 -8.46 9.54 -0.94
CA ALA A 314 -7.01 9.45 -1.11
C ALA A 314 -6.60 9.51 -2.60
N PRO A 315 -7.09 10.51 -3.37
CA PRO A 315 -6.69 10.64 -4.76
C PRO A 315 -5.18 10.95 -4.86
N PRO A 316 -4.48 10.35 -5.85
CA PRO A 316 -3.09 10.66 -6.10
C PRO A 316 -2.93 12.06 -6.72
N LEU A 317 -1.72 12.59 -6.71
CA LEU A 317 -1.36 13.71 -7.58
C LEU A 317 -1.54 13.28 -9.04
N VAL A 318 -2.12 14.16 -9.85
CA VAL A 318 -2.35 13.89 -11.28
C VAL A 318 -1.05 14.10 -12.05
N ILE A 319 -0.16 13.12 -11.97
CA ILE A 319 1.14 13.13 -12.68
C ILE A 319 0.96 12.33 -13.97
N PRO A 320 0.81 12.98 -15.14
CA PRO A 320 0.66 12.27 -16.41
C PRO A 320 1.83 11.30 -16.64
N LYS A 321 1.51 10.05 -16.95
CA LYS A 321 2.49 8.95 -17.16
C LYS A 321 3.31 8.61 -15.91
N GLY A 322 2.91 9.02 -14.71
CA GLY A 322 3.56 8.65 -13.47
C GLY A 322 3.34 7.16 -13.13
N THR A 323 4.33 6.55 -12.45
CA THR A 323 4.24 5.15 -11.98
C THR A 323 3.82 5.06 -10.51
N GLY A 324 3.58 6.19 -9.86
CA GLY A 324 3.10 6.31 -8.48
C GLY A 324 2.90 7.76 -8.08
N SER A 325 2.20 7.98 -6.97
CA SER A 325 1.99 9.30 -6.36
C SER A 325 1.33 9.19 -4.99
#